data_6ba23631933e1c58063dfc0d002b61a9
#
_entry.id   6ba23631933e1c58063dfc0d002b61a9
#
_cell.length_a   1.000
_cell.length_b   1.000
_cell.length_c   1.000
_cell.angle_alpha   90.00
_cell.angle_beta   90.00
_cell.angle_gamma   90.00
#
_symmetry.space_group_name_H-M   'P 1'
#
loop_
_entity.id
_entity.type
_entity.pdbx_description
1 polymer ?
#
loop_
_entity_poly.entity_id
_entity_poly.type
_entity_poly.pdbx_seq_one_letter_code
_entity_poly.pdbx_strand_id
1 'polypeptide(L)'
;DLASEQSFDLIRLREYLPLGVRVTRFAVEAEVEGAWRVLAEHECISAQRIIRLDQPIRARRLRLRVLEAPACPAISEFAVFRSVAPVAVPPVASSDPKVLSTAGWRIVESSAPGAEALLDSEVSTAWVQPAPTPSQPATVTLDLGAVQALGGFSLTPARHPIRGAAPPRGYRVELSADGVSWTPETTGELSNIAYALSTQRVAFAGPRSARYMRFHFDQTAVPAARLAIAGIGGFKP
;
A
#
# COMPACT_ATOMS: atom_id res chain seq x y z
N ASP A 1 -27.40 -21.71 -14.18
CA ASP A 1 -27.16 -22.76 -15.15
C ASP A 1 -26.43 -22.20 -16.36
N LEU A 2 -25.34 -22.84 -16.75
CA LEU A 2 -24.59 -22.51 -17.95
C LEU A 2 -25.22 -23.24 -19.14
N ALA A 3 -25.15 -22.68 -20.34
CA ALA A 3 -25.73 -23.29 -21.53
C ALA A 3 -25.18 -24.70 -21.80
N SER A 4 -23.91 -24.93 -21.44
CA SER A 4 -23.25 -26.23 -21.51
C SER A 4 -22.25 -26.34 -20.37
N GLU A 5 -21.68 -27.53 -20.16
CA GLU A 5 -20.58 -27.69 -19.21
C GLU A 5 -19.40 -26.86 -19.66
N GLN A 6 -18.88 -26.00 -18.76
CA GLN A 6 -17.77 -25.10 -19.00
C GLN A 6 -16.61 -25.43 -18.05
N SER A 7 -15.39 -25.22 -18.54
CA SER A 7 -14.18 -25.25 -17.70
C SER A 7 -13.78 -23.82 -17.35
N PHE A 8 -13.68 -23.51 -16.07
CA PHE A 8 -13.34 -22.16 -15.58
C PHE A 8 -12.49 -22.25 -14.32
N ASP A 9 -11.75 -21.17 -14.05
CA ASP A 9 -10.90 -20.98 -12.87
C ASP A 9 -11.01 -19.56 -12.28
N LEU A 10 -11.86 -18.71 -12.90
CA LEU A 10 -12.17 -17.38 -12.40
C LEU A 10 -13.68 -17.19 -12.29
N ILE A 11 -14.10 -16.60 -11.18
CA ILE A 11 -15.50 -16.24 -10.92
C ILE A 11 -15.54 -14.75 -10.62
N ARG A 12 -16.44 -14.02 -11.27
CA ARG A 12 -16.69 -12.61 -11.00
C ARG A 12 -18.11 -12.42 -10.48
N LEU A 13 -18.21 -11.71 -9.37
CA LEU A 13 -19.48 -11.31 -8.75
C LEU A 13 -19.53 -9.79 -8.63
N ARG A 14 -20.72 -9.21 -8.77
CA ARG A 14 -20.99 -7.80 -8.53
C ARG A 14 -22.34 -7.62 -7.86
N GLU A 15 -22.39 -6.74 -6.86
CA GLU A 15 -23.68 -6.24 -6.35
C GLU A 15 -24.18 -5.07 -7.20
N TYR A 16 -25.48 -4.86 -7.17
CA TYR A 16 -26.10 -3.69 -7.76
C TYR A 16 -25.97 -2.49 -6.81
N LEU A 17 -24.86 -1.75 -6.95
CA LEU A 17 -24.46 -0.68 -6.05
C LEU A 17 -25.48 0.44 -5.82
N PRO A 18 -26.37 0.82 -6.76
CA PRO A 18 -27.40 1.82 -6.47
C PRO A 18 -28.30 1.48 -5.28
N LEU A 19 -28.39 0.19 -4.89
CA LEU A 19 -29.09 -0.25 -3.69
C LEU A 19 -28.19 -0.42 -2.47
N GLY A 20 -26.89 -0.14 -2.60
CA GLY A 20 -25.88 -0.32 -1.56
C GLY A 20 -25.30 -1.73 -1.49
N VAL A 21 -24.19 -1.86 -0.78
CA VAL A 21 -23.54 -3.15 -0.49
C VAL A 21 -24.32 -3.85 0.62
N ARG A 22 -24.75 -5.07 0.38
CA ARG A 22 -25.66 -5.81 1.28
C ARG A 22 -25.18 -7.22 1.62
N VAL A 23 -24.29 -7.81 0.81
CA VAL A 23 -23.75 -9.14 1.09
C VAL A 23 -22.56 -9.01 2.00
N THR A 24 -22.67 -9.53 3.24
CA THR A 24 -21.58 -9.52 4.23
C THR A 24 -20.86 -10.86 4.31
N ARG A 25 -21.49 -11.98 3.92
CA ARG A 25 -20.85 -13.28 3.76
C ARG A 25 -21.56 -14.13 2.72
N PHE A 26 -20.80 -14.82 1.88
CA PHE A 26 -21.32 -15.66 0.82
C PHE A 26 -20.43 -16.86 0.52
N ALA A 27 -21.03 -17.88 -0.11
CA ALA A 27 -20.31 -19.01 -0.69
C ALA A 27 -20.68 -19.17 -2.17
N VAL A 28 -19.72 -19.58 -2.99
CA VAL A 28 -19.93 -20.02 -4.36
C VAL A 28 -19.75 -21.52 -4.43
N GLU A 29 -20.71 -22.20 -5.03
CA GLU A 29 -20.71 -23.65 -5.16
C GLU A 29 -20.94 -24.04 -6.62
N ALA A 30 -20.39 -25.19 -7.01
CA ALA A 30 -20.65 -25.82 -8.29
C ALA A 30 -21.18 -27.25 -8.09
N GLU A 31 -22.02 -27.69 -9.00
CA GLU A 31 -22.44 -29.09 -9.09
C GLU A 31 -21.39 -29.85 -9.88
N VAL A 32 -20.67 -30.73 -9.19
CA VAL A 32 -19.64 -31.59 -9.77
C VAL A 32 -20.01 -33.05 -9.46
N GLU A 33 -20.09 -33.88 -10.48
CA GLU A 33 -20.49 -35.30 -10.34
C GLU A 33 -21.79 -35.49 -9.58
N GLY A 34 -22.79 -34.61 -9.80
CA GLY A 34 -24.09 -34.68 -9.17
C GLY A 34 -24.16 -34.19 -7.72
N ALA A 35 -23.07 -33.69 -7.15
CA ALA A 35 -23.01 -33.15 -5.81
C ALA A 35 -22.56 -31.66 -5.79
N TRP A 36 -23.15 -30.88 -4.87
CA TRP A 36 -22.74 -29.50 -4.68
C TRP A 36 -21.45 -29.45 -3.86
N ARG A 37 -20.42 -28.82 -4.44
CA ARG A 37 -19.12 -28.58 -3.80
C ARG A 37 -18.89 -27.10 -3.60
N VAL A 38 -18.47 -26.69 -2.41
CA VAL A 38 -18.07 -25.30 -2.12
C VAL A 38 -16.74 -25.04 -2.83
N LEU A 39 -16.71 -24.02 -3.68
CA LEU A 39 -15.52 -23.56 -4.38
C LEU A 39 -14.79 -22.48 -3.61
N ALA A 40 -15.55 -21.59 -2.97
CA ALA A 40 -15.01 -20.49 -2.20
C ALA A 40 -16.05 -19.96 -1.22
N GLU A 41 -15.61 -19.50 -0.06
CA GLU A 41 -16.39 -18.73 0.90
C GLU A 41 -15.64 -17.44 1.22
N HIS A 42 -16.33 -16.30 1.16
CA HIS A 42 -15.74 -14.99 1.36
C HIS A 42 -16.69 -14.03 2.08
N GLU A 43 -16.11 -13.00 2.65
CA GLU A 43 -16.83 -11.81 3.09
C GLU A 43 -17.04 -10.86 1.92
N CYS A 44 -18.17 -10.17 1.90
CA CYS A 44 -18.48 -9.04 1.03
C CYS A 44 -18.23 -9.25 -0.48
N ILE A 45 -19.21 -8.98 -1.30
CA ILE A 45 -19.08 -8.94 -2.77
C ILE A 45 -18.69 -7.53 -3.22
N SER A 46 -19.45 -6.50 -2.80
CA SER A 46 -19.21 -5.10 -3.12
C SER A 46 -19.30 -4.78 -4.63
N ALA A 47 -18.57 -3.76 -5.09
CA ALA A 47 -18.54 -3.33 -6.49
C ALA A 47 -18.09 -4.46 -7.44
N GLN A 48 -17.14 -5.25 -6.99
CA GLN A 48 -16.64 -6.42 -7.72
C GLN A 48 -15.84 -7.33 -6.80
N ARG A 49 -16.13 -8.63 -6.88
CA ARG A 49 -15.33 -9.70 -6.30
C ARG A 49 -14.87 -10.62 -7.42
N ILE A 50 -13.56 -10.82 -7.52
CA ILE A 50 -12.95 -11.83 -8.39
C ILE A 50 -12.40 -12.94 -7.49
N ILE A 51 -12.82 -14.17 -7.76
CA ILE A 51 -12.35 -15.37 -7.07
C ILE A 51 -11.55 -16.18 -8.08
N ARG A 52 -10.31 -16.45 -7.76
CA ARG A 52 -9.45 -17.36 -8.52
C ARG A 52 -9.43 -18.71 -7.83
N LEU A 53 -9.69 -19.76 -8.58
CA LEU A 53 -9.56 -21.14 -8.12
C LEU A 53 -8.13 -21.63 -8.38
N ASP A 54 -7.60 -22.47 -7.49
CA ASP A 54 -6.26 -23.04 -7.64
C ASP A 54 -6.12 -23.93 -8.87
N GLN A 55 -7.22 -24.60 -9.23
CA GLN A 55 -7.31 -25.45 -10.41
C GLN A 55 -8.60 -25.17 -11.17
N PRO A 56 -8.59 -25.25 -12.51
CA PRO A 56 -9.81 -25.19 -13.29
C PRO A 56 -10.77 -26.33 -12.91
N ILE A 57 -12.03 -26.00 -12.76
CA ILE A 57 -13.10 -26.99 -12.59
C ILE A 57 -14.01 -27.04 -13.82
N ARG A 58 -14.69 -28.15 -13.99
CA ARG A 58 -15.73 -28.31 -15.01
C ARG A 58 -17.09 -28.43 -14.32
N ALA A 59 -18.00 -27.56 -14.69
CA ALA A 59 -19.37 -27.60 -14.18
C ALA A 59 -20.36 -26.98 -15.19
N ARG A 60 -21.61 -27.40 -15.11
CA ARG A 60 -22.71 -26.77 -15.81
C ARG A 60 -23.54 -25.89 -14.89
N ARG A 61 -23.63 -26.24 -13.62
CA ARG A 61 -24.48 -25.55 -12.64
C ARG A 61 -23.65 -24.97 -11.52
N LEU A 62 -23.88 -23.69 -11.25
CA LEU A 62 -23.30 -22.96 -10.12
C LEU A 62 -24.42 -22.32 -9.32
N ARG A 63 -24.15 -22.06 -8.04
CA ARG A 63 -25.01 -21.24 -7.20
C ARG A 63 -24.19 -20.32 -6.29
N LEU A 64 -24.71 -19.13 -6.12
CA LEU A 64 -24.29 -18.19 -5.11
C LEU A 64 -25.21 -18.38 -3.89
N ARG A 65 -24.62 -18.73 -2.76
CA ARG A 65 -25.32 -18.74 -1.48
C ARG A 65 -24.95 -17.50 -0.69
N VAL A 66 -25.89 -16.60 -0.49
CA VAL A 66 -25.72 -15.50 0.44
C VAL A 66 -25.95 -16.05 1.85
N LEU A 67 -24.91 -16.05 2.66
CA LEU A 67 -24.93 -16.60 4.02
C LEU A 67 -25.37 -15.53 5.03
N GLU A 68 -24.96 -14.28 4.80
CA GLU A 68 -25.31 -13.14 5.64
C GLU A 68 -25.55 -11.90 4.79
N ALA A 69 -26.64 -11.20 5.06
CA ALA A 69 -26.97 -9.91 4.46
C ALA A 69 -27.92 -9.13 5.38
N PRO A 70 -27.60 -7.88 5.78
CA PRO A 70 -28.46 -7.05 6.62
C PRO A 70 -29.74 -6.59 5.90
N ALA A 71 -29.80 -6.68 4.56
CA ALA A 71 -30.94 -6.36 3.74
C ALA A 71 -30.99 -7.28 2.52
N CYS A 72 -32.12 -7.30 1.79
CA CYS A 72 -32.28 -8.12 0.59
C CYS A 72 -31.14 -7.84 -0.42
N PRO A 73 -30.32 -8.84 -0.75
CA PRO A 73 -29.18 -8.64 -1.66
C PRO A 73 -29.67 -8.42 -3.10
N ALA A 74 -28.92 -7.62 -3.85
CA ALA A 74 -29.15 -7.37 -5.27
C ALA A 74 -27.85 -7.64 -6.03
N ILE A 75 -27.82 -8.69 -6.82
CA ILE A 75 -26.65 -9.11 -7.59
C ILE A 75 -26.81 -8.65 -9.03
N SER A 76 -25.87 -7.87 -9.53
CA SER A 76 -25.85 -7.39 -10.91
C SER A 76 -25.07 -8.29 -11.86
N GLU A 77 -24.15 -9.09 -11.34
CA GLU A 77 -23.36 -10.02 -12.15
C GLU A 77 -22.92 -11.26 -11.38
N PHE A 78 -23.02 -12.41 -12.06
CA PHE A 78 -22.40 -13.66 -11.70
C PHE A 78 -21.87 -14.31 -12.98
N ALA A 79 -20.57 -14.24 -13.19
CA ALA A 79 -19.91 -14.70 -14.40
C ALA A 79 -18.71 -15.60 -14.09
N VAL A 80 -18.40 -16.50 -15.01
CA VAL A 80 -17.24 -17.39 -14.92
C VAL A 80 -16.36 -17.21 -16.16
N PHE A 81 -15.06 -17.37 -15.96
CA PHE A 81 -14.07 -17.21 -17.01
C PHE A 81 -13.00 -18.30 -16.88
N ARG A 82 -12.39 -18.63 -17.99
CA ARG A 82 -11.14 -19.37 -17.99
C ARG A 82 -10.00 -18.38 -18.13
N SER A 83 -9.03 -18.46 -17.20
CA SER A 83 -7.81 -17.68 -17.36
C SER A 83 -7.10 -18.16 -18.63
N VAL A 84 -6.71 -17.24 -19.48
CA VAL A 84 -5.75 -17.52 -20.54
C VAL A 84 -4.45 -17.89 -19.82
N ALA A 85 -3.77 -18.95 -20.26
CA ALA A 85 -2.46 -19.25 -19.74
C ALA A 85 -1.65 -17.94 -19.76
N PRO A 86 -1.03 -17.55 -18.64
CA PRO A 86 -0.25 -16.32 -18.65
C PRO A 86 0.70 -16.41 -19.83
N VAL A 87 0.57 -15.47 -20.78
CA VAL A 87 1.67 -15.21 -21.69
C VAL A 87 2.84 -15.08 -20.74
N ALA A 88 3.87 -15.94 -20.92
CA ALA A 88 5.08 -15.84 -20.12
C ALA A 88 5.58 -14.41 -20.31
N VAL A 89 5.10 -13.51 -19.47
CA VAL A 89 5.72 -12.22 -19.30
C VAL A 89 7.11 -12.61 -18.84
N PRO A 90 8.16 -12.35 -19.65
CA PRO A 90 9.51 -12.59 -19.18
C PRO A 90 9.54 -11.98 -17.78
N PRO A 91 10.10 -12.66 -16.76
CA PRO A 91 10.11 -12.13 -15.42
C PRO A 91 10.58 -10.70 -15.58
N VAL A 92 9.68 -9.73 -15.36
CA VAL A 92 10.09 -8.36 -15.15
C VAL A 92 11.04 -8.56 -13.99
N ALA A 93 12.34 -8.43 -14.29
CA ALA A 93 13.37 -8.55 -13.28
C ALA A 93 12.84 -7.70 -12.15
N SER A 94 12.54 -8.35 -11.02
CA SER A 94 11.84 -7.68 -9.93
C SER A 94 12.70 -6.46 -9.62
N SER A 95 12.30 -5.34 -10.18
CA SER A 95 12.95 -4.05 -9.96
C SER A 95 12.54 -3.51 -8.59
N ASP A 96 12.16 -4.42 -7.70
CA ASP A 96 11.90 -4.04 -6.33
C ASP A 96 13.24 -3.61 -5.73
N PRO A 97 13.48 -2.31 -5.60
CA PRO A 97 14.78 -1.82 -5.17
C PRO A 97 15.06 -2.44 -3.80
N LYS A 98 16.24 -3.04 -3.66
CA LYS A 98 16.62 -3.69 -2.40
C LYS A 98 16.54 -2.67 -1.28
N VAL A 99 15.62 -2.87 -0.36
CA VAL A 99 15.48 -2.03 0.84
C VAL A 99 16.80 -2.08 1.61
N LEU A 100 17.29 -0.93 2.02
CA LEU A 100 18.44 -0.82 2.90
C LEU A 100 18.02 -1.20 4.33
N SER A 101 18.89 -1.93 5.02
CA SER A 101 18.71 -2.14 6.45
C SER A 101 18.90 -0.81 7.18
N THR A 102 17.97 -0.47 8.06
CA THR A 102 18.09 0.69 8.96
C THR A 102 18.91 0.40 10.21
N ALA A 103 19.43 -0.83 10.35
CA ALA A 103 20.31 -1.21 11.46
C ALA A 103 21.58 -0.32 11.45
N GLY A 104 21.79 0.37 12.54
CA GLY A 104 22.89 1.34 12.69
C GLY A 104 22.59 2.75 12.19
N TRP A 105 21.42 3.00 11.64
CA TRP A 105 20.95 4.35 11.37
C TRP A 105 20.60 5.08 12.66
N ARG A 106 20.74 6.39 12.66
CA ARG A 106 20.44 7.23 13.83
C ARG A 106 19.81 8.54 13.40
N ILE A 107 18.93 9.05 14.24
CA ILE A 107 18.48 10.45 14.16
C ILE A 107 19.58 11.31 14.77
N VAL A 108 20.10 12.27 14.01
CA VAL A 108 21.13 13.21 14.51
C VAL A 108 20.54 14.58 14.80
N GLU A 109 19.44 14.93 14.14
CA GLU A 109 18.73 16.18 14.36
C GLU A 109 17.25 16.01 14.01
N SER A 110 16.35 16.62 14.76
CA SER A 110 14.94 16.69 14.44
C SER A 110 14.29 17.94 15.02
N SER A 111 13.26 18.45 14.34
CA SER A 111 12.51 19.62 14.77
C SER A 111 11.57 19.36 15.96
N ALA A 112 11.36 18.10 16.35
CA ALA A 112 10.62 17.73 17.54
C ALA A 112 11.11 16.37 18.09
N PRO A 113 10.89 16.08 19.39
CA PRO A 113 11.29 14.80 20.00
C PRO A 113 10.52 13.62 19.42
N GLY A 114 11.03 12.40 19.68
CA GLY A 114 10.39 11.14 19.31
C GLY A 114 10.65 10.72 17.87
N ALA A 115 11.62 11.33 17.17
CA ALA A 115 11.96 10.97 15.79
C ALA A 115 12.56 9.57 15.65
N GLU A 116 12.99 8.94 16.73
CA GLU A 116 13.46 7.55 16.79
C GLU A 116 12.41 6.57 16.28
N ALA A 117 11.12 6.88 16.45
CA ALA A 117 10.00 6.12 15.87
C ALA A 117 10.09 5.95 14.34
N LEU A 118 10.82 6.82 13.64
CA LEU A 118 11.03 6.68 12.20
C LEU A 118 11.92 5.49 11.81
N LEU A 119 12.67 4.92 12.76
CA LEU A 119 13.66 3.86 12.52
C LEU A 119 13.38 2.56 13.27
N ASP A 120 12.30 2.49 14.07
CA ASP A 120 11.99 1.32 14.91
C ASP A 120 11.32 0.17 14.15
N SER A 121 10.98 0.37 12.89
CA SER A 121 10.27 -0.59 12.02
C SER A 121 8.83 -0.91 12.46
N GLU A 122 8.30 -0.19 13.45
CA GLU A 122 6.96 -0.40 14.00
C GLU A 122 5.95 0.55 13.36
N VAL A 123 4.99 0.01 12.62
CA VAL A 123 3.96 0.82 11.95
C VAL A 123 2.89 1.38 12.91
N SER A 124 2.91 0.94 14.16
CA SER A 124 2.04 1.42 15.24
C SER A 124 2.55 2.65 15.97
N THR A 125 3.84 2.92 15.87
CA THR A 125 4.50 4.13 16.38
C THR A 125 4.57 5.21 15.31
N ALA A 126 4.72 6.46 15.68
CA ALA A 126 4.90 7.54 14.74
C ALA A 126 5.60 8.75 15.37
N TRP A 127 6.44 9.39 14.57
CA TRP A 127 6.93 10.72 14.87
C TRP A 127 5.83 11.74 14.58
N VAL A 128 5.40 12.45 15.61
CA VAL A 128 4.29 13.40 15.53
C VAL A 128 4.77 14.80 15.83
N GLN A 129 4.42 15.78 14.96
CA GLN A 129 4.83 17.16 15.08
C GLN A 129 3.66 18.12 14.94
N PRO A 130 3.80 19.40 15.39
CA PRO A 130 2.91 20.48 15.00
C PRO A 130 2.77 20.55 13.48
N ALA A 131 1.68 21.18 13.01
CA ALA A 131 1.44 21.36 11.58
C ALA A 131 2.61 22.13 10.94
N PRO A 132 3.33 21.52 9.96
CA PRO A 132 4.43 22.20 9.29
C PRO A 132 3.91 23.29 8.34
N THR A 133 4.76 24.27 8.07
CA THR A 133 4.52 25.32 7.09
C THR A 133 5.76 25.52 6.22
N PRO A 134 5.65 26.17 5.06
CA PRO A 134 6.83 26.48 4.24
C PRO A 134 7.90 27.30 4.96
N SER A 135 7.52 28.17 5.93
CA SER A 135 8.45 28.94 6.72
C SER A 135 8.99 28.22 7.95
N GLN A 136 8.30 27.17 8.40
CA GLN A 136 8.68 26.31 9.53
C GLN A 136 8.42 24.84 9.16
N PRO A 137 9.23 24.26 8.28
CA PRO A 137 9.07 22.86 7.90
C PRO A 137 9.43 21.94 9.07
N ALA A 138 8.77 20.79 9.12
CA ALA A 138 9.21 19.71 9.95
C ALA A 138 10.50 19.12 9.37
N THR A 139 11.56 19.02 10.15
CA THR A 139 12.86 18.53 9.68
C THR A 139 13.36 17.35 10.48
N VAL A 140 13.98 16.41 9.79
CA VAL A 140 14.71 15.30 10.42
C VAL A 140 15.95 14.97 9.61
N THR A 141 17.07 14.74 10.29
CA THR A 141 18.35 14.36 9.71
C THR A 141 18.75 12.97 10.20
N LEU A 142 19.03 12.08 9.25
CA LEU A 142 19.47 10.71 9.47
C LEU A 142 20.97 10.57 9.20
N ASP A 143 21.69 9.90 10.11
CA ASP A 143 23.02 9.32 9.84
C ASP A 143 22.82 7.84 9.48
N LEU A 144 23.19 7.42 8.29
CA LEU A 144 23.08 6.07 7.80
C LEU A 144 24.18 5.13 8.31
N GLY A 145 25.01 5.62 9.25
CA GLY A 145 26.12 4.88 9.86
C GLY A 145 27.37 4.82 8.99
N ALA A 146 27.20 4.74 7.68
CA ALA A 146 28.28 4.75 6.68
C ALA A 146 27.79 5.39 5.38
N VAL A 147 28.70 5.67 4.46
CA VAL A 147 28.33 6.06 3.09
C VAL A 147 27.59 4.88 2.43
N GLN A 148 26.37 5.11 1.98
CA GLN A 148 25.50 4.15 1.34
C GLN A 148 25.26 4.53 -0.13
N ALA A 149 25.13 3.51 -0.98
CA ALA A 149 24.61 3.69 -2.33
C ALA A 149 23.08 3.78 -2.28
N LEU A 150 22.51 4.89 -2.69
CA LEU A 150 21.10 5.22 -2.60
C LEU A 150 20.49 5.33 -3.99
N GLY A 151 19.41 4.57 -4.24
CA GLY A 151 18.53 4.73 -5.39
C GLY A 151 17.31 5.60 -5.08
N GLY A 152 17.06 5.89 -3.80
CA GLY A 152 15.93 6.67 -3.34
C GLY A 152 15.64 6.46 -1.86
N PHE A 153 14.49 7.00 -1.43
CA PHE A 153 14.00 6.85 -0.08
C PHE A 153 12.60 6.24 -0.04
N SER A 154 12.22 5.74 1.11
CA SER A 154 10.86 5.30 1.40
C SER A 154 10.28 6.00 2.61
N LEU A 155 8.96 6.23 2.59
CA LEU A 155 8.22 6.84 3.67
C LEU A 155 6.98 6.01 3.97
N THR A 156 6.81 5.64 5.24
CA THR A 156 5.67 4.87 5.73
C THR A 156 4.74 5.80 6.51
N PRO A 157 3.50 6.03 6.04
CA PRO A 157 2.52 6.80 6.80
C PRO A 157 2.09 6.05 8.06
N ALA A 158 1.68 6.77 9.10
CA ALA A 158 1.10 6.16 10.28
C ALA A 158 -0.21 5.45 9.92
N ARG A 159 -0.33 4.16 10.26
CA ARG A 159 -1.51 3.34 9.93
C ARG A 159 -2.69 3.56 10.86
N HIS A 160 -2.45 3.94 12.10
CA HIS A 160 -3.50 4.25 13.04
C HIS A 160 -3.83 5.74 12.99
N PRO A 161 -5.12 6.11 12.92
CA PRO A 161 -5.50 7.50 12.90
C PRO A 161 -5.10 8.17 14.22
N ILE A 162 -4.08 9.02 14.17
CA ILE A 162 -3.71 9.90 15.27
C ILE A 162 -4.60 11.13 15.15
N ARG A 163 -5.45 11.35 16.15
CA ARG A 163 -6.43 12.44 16.11
C ARG A 163 -5.78 13.77 15.77
N GLY A 164 -6.25 14.42 14.69
CA GLY A 164 -5.76 15.70 14.22
C GLY A 164 -4.38 15.67 13.59
N ALA A 165 -3.90 14.48 13.17
CA ALA A 165 -2.65 14.32 12.43
C ALA A 165 -2.91 13.73 11.03
N ALA A 166 -1.98 14.01 10.11
CA ALA A 166 -1.99 13.53 8.75
C ALA A 166 -0.56 13.24 8.27
N PRO A 167 -0.38 12.38 7.28
CA PRO A 167 0.92 12.15 6.67
C PRO A 167 1.40 13.39 5.91
N PRO A 168 2.70 13.49 5.59
CA PRO A 168 3.24 14.60 4.80
C PRO A 168 2.68 14.57 3.38
N ARG A 169 2.48 15.74 2.80
CA ARG A 169 2.19 15.90 1.37
C ARG A 169 3.44 16.35 0.61
N GLY A 170 3.99 17.49 0.99
CA GLY A 170 5.21 18.04 0.41
C GLY A 170 6.46 17.50 1.08
N TYR A 171 7.51 17.28 0.32
CA TYR A 171 8.82 16.90 0.84
C TYR A 171 9.96 17.57 0.05
N ARG A 172 11.08 17.78 0.72
CA ARG A 172 12.39 18.09 0.15
C ARG A 172 13.43 17.22 0.84
N VAL A 173 14.36 16.67 0.07
CA VAL A 173 15.43 15.81 0.56
C VAL A 173 16.77 16.39 0.15
N GLU A 174 17.70 16.43 1.10
CA GLU A 174 19.09 16.81 0.91
C GLU A 174 19.99 15.66 1.34
N LEU A 175 21.11 15.51 0.65
CA LEU A 175 22.12 14.50 0.92
C LEU A 175 23.43 15.15 1.34
N SER A 176 24.19 14.46 2.20
CA SER A 176 25.52 14.86 2.60
C SER A 176 26.42 13.65 2.85
N ALA A 177 27.70 13.79 2.55
CA ALA A 177 28.73 12.81 2.90
C ALA A 177 29.34 13.04 4.29
N ASP A 178 29.37 14.29 4.73
CA ASP A 178 30.11 14.76 5.94
C ASP A 178 29.18 15.30 7.05
N GLY A 179 27.89 15.51 6.75
CA GLY A 179 26.92 16.11 7.66
C GLY A 179 27.00 17.63 7.77
N VAL A 180 27.88 18.27 7.00
CA VAL A 180 28.13 19.72 6.99
C VAL A 180 27.75 20.35 5.66
N SER A 181 28.21 19.75 4.57
CA SER A 181 27.92 20.18 3.19
C SER A 181 26.73 19.45 2.65
N TRP A 182 25.64 20.18 2.34
CA TRP A 182 24.36 19.59 1.92
C TRP A 182 24.07 19.89 0.45
N THR A 183 23.65 18.89 -0.28
CA THR A 183 23.23 18.99 -1.68
C THR A 183 21.75 18.67 -1.79
N PRO A 184 20.92 19.59 -2.32
CA PRO A 184 19.54 19.28 -2.64
C PRO A 184 19.46 18.10 -3.64
N GLU A 185 18.69 17.09 -3.33
CA GLU A 185 18.56 15.90 -4.19
C GLU A 185 17.22 15.84 -4.90
N THR A 186 16.14 16.01 -4.17
CA THR A 186 14.80 15.93 -4.76
C THR A 186 13.78 16.72 -3.93
N THR A 187 12.77 17.19 -4.61
CA THR A 187 11.58 17.79 -4.01
C THR A 187 10.33 17.28 -4.74
N GLY A 188 9.22 17.18 -4.05
CA GLY A 188 7.98 16.70 -4.67
C GLY A 188 6.81 16.59 -3.70
N GLU A 189 5.73 15.98 -4.18
CA GLU A 189 4.54 15.72 -3.41
C GLU A 189 4.17 14.24 -3.42
N LEU A 190 3.64 13.76 -2.30
CA LEU A 190 3.04 12.44 -2.13
C LEU A 190 1.53 12.56 -2.30
N SER A 191 1.07 12.65 -3.54
CA SER A 191 -0.29 13.10 -3.89
C SER A 191 -1.42 12.23 -3.34
N ASN A 192 -1.20 10.95 -3.10
CA ASN A 192 -2.24 10.01 -2.64
C ASN A 192 -1.98 9.43 -1.24
N ILE A 193 -1.02 9.97 -0.50
CA ILE A 193 -0.58 9.37 0.77
C ILE A 193 -1.67 9.35 1.85
N ALA A 194 -2.64 10.26 1.80
CA ALA A 194 -3.77 10.27 2.75
C ALA A 194 -4.66 9.02 2.65
N TYR A 195 -4.71 8.40 1.47
CA TYR A 195 -5.58 7.27 1.17
C TYR A 195 -4.79 5.98 0.87
N ALA A 196 -3.51 6.09 0.57
CA ALA A 196 -2.61 4.98 0.33
C ALA A 196 -1.70 4.78 1.56
N LEU A 197 -2.18 4.03 2.55
CA LEU A 197 -1.46 3.76 3.81
C LEU A 197 -0.29 2.76 3.65
N SER A 198 0.10 2.45 2.42
CA SER A 198 1.30 1.67 2.12
C SER A 198 2.55 2.55 2.11
N THR A 199 3.71 1.95 2.34
CA THR A 199 4.99 2.63 2.20
C THR A 199 5.14 3.22 0.80
N GLN A 200 5.38 4.52 0.72
CA GLN A 200 5.64 5.23 -0.51
C GLN A 200 7.13 5.18 -0.82
N ARG A 201 7.50 5.03 -2.09
CA ARG A 201 8.89 5.02 -2.54
C ARG A 201 9.11 6.13 -3.55
N VAL A 202 10.20 6.87 -3.35
CA VAL A 202 10.61 7.97 -4.23
C VAL A 202 12.02 7.66 -4.73
N ALA A 203 12.15 7.45 -6.04
CA ALA A 203 13.43 7.22 -6.68
C ALA A 203 14.15 8.56 -6.91
N PHE A 204 15.46 8.57 -6.73
CA PHE A 204 16.31 9.65 -7.18
C PHE A 204 16.50 9.60 -8.70
N ALA A 205 16.89 10.71 -9.32
CA ALA A 205 17.14 10.79 -10.77
C ALA A 205 18.27 9.85 -11.24
N GLY A 206 19.03 9.29 -10.32
CA GLY A 206 20.09 8.31 -10.55
C GLY A 206 20.74 7.88 -9.24
N PRO A 207 21.69 6.94 -9.29
CA PRO A 207 22.41 6.49 -8.09
C PRO A 207 23.11 7.63 -7.38
N ARG A 208 23.02 7.64 -6.04
CA ARG A 208 23.69 8.60 -5.16
C ARG A 208 24.54 7.87 -4.13
N SER A 209 25.52 8.57 -3.58
CA SER A 209 26.32 8.11 -2.44
C SER A 209 26.25 9.16 -1.35
N ALA A 210 25.73 8.79 -0.19
CA ALA A 210 25.64 9.70 0.95
C ALA A 210 25.71 8.91 2.27
N ARG A 211 26.15 9.58 3.33
CA ARG A 211 26.04 9.09 4.70
C ARG A 211 24.89 9.72 5.46
N TYR A 212 24.49 10.93 5.07
CA TYR A 212 23.40 11.64 5.74
C TYR A 212 22.28 11.95 4.77
N MET A 213 21.03 11.81 5.23
CA MET A 213 19.82 12.29 4.55
C MET A 213 19.08 13.25 5.46
N ARG A 214 18.71 14.41 4.93
CA ARG A 214 17.86 15.38 5.62
C ARG A 214 16.54 15.54 4.88
N PHE A 215 15.47 15.43 5.62
CA PHE A 215 14.12 15.60 5.12
C PHE A 215 13.51 16.88 5.65
N HIS A 216 12.79 17.58 4.79
CA HIS A 216 11.96 18.71 5.13
C HIS A 216 10.55 18.43 4.64
N PHE A 217 9.57 18.56 5.53
CA PHE A 217 8.15 18.44 5.22
C PHE A 217 7.48 19.77 5.52
N ASP A 218 6.91 20.40 4.52
CA ASP A 218 6.32 21.75 4.61
C ASP A 218 4.79 21.75 4.57
N GLN A 219 4.19 20.62 4.21
CA GLN A 219 2.75 20.43 4.10
C GLN A 219 2.33 19.03 4.54
N THR A 220 1.14 18.95 5.10
CA THR A 220 0.45 17.68 5.37
C THR A 220 -0.68 17.45 4.36
N ALA A 221 -1.08 16.19 4.18
CA ALA A 221 -2.16 15.79 3.28
C ALA A 221 -3.52 16.40 3.67
N VAL A 222 -3.69 16.75 4.95
CA VAL A 222 -4.85 17.50 5.45
C VAL A 222 -4.36 18.87 5.95
N PRO A 223 -4.82 19.98 5.40
CA PRO A 223 -4.36 21.32 5.79
C PRO A 223 -4.45 21.55 7.30
N ALA A 224 -3.41 22.19 7.86
CA ALA A 224 -3.29 22.52 9.28
C ALA A 224 -3.31 21.33 10.26
N ALA A 225 -3.28 20.08 9.77
CA ALA A 225 -3.13 18.91 10.61
C ALA A 225 -1.69 18.79 11.14
N ARG A 226 -1.53 18.19 12.32
CA ARG A 226 -0.20 17.76 12.79
C ARG A 226 0.40 16.77 11.81
N LEU A 227 1.72 16.76 11.66
CA LEU A 227 2.40 15.75 10.86
C LEU A 227 2.53 14.45 11.63
N ALA A 228 2.31 13.30 10.97
CA ALA A 228 2.60 11.98 11.53
C ALA A 228 3.22 11.05 10.49
N ILE A 229 4.39 10.50 10.81
CA ILE A 229 5.16 9.56 9.97
C ILE A 229 5.55 8.35 10.82
N ALA A 230 5.27 7.13 10.35
CA ALA A 230 5.62 5.90 11.04
C ALA A 230 7.04 5.41 10.70
N GLY A 231 7.55 5.72 9.51
CA GLY A 231 8.89 5.26 9.17
C GLY A 231 9.51 5.97 7.96
N ILE A 232 10.82 6.05 7.98
CA ILE A 232 11.66 6.49 6.85
C ILE A 232 12.71 5.43 6.58
N GLY A 233 12.93 5.10 5.32
CA GLY A 233 13.94 4.15 4.88
C GLY A 233 14.60 4.59 3.59
N GLY A 234 15.47 3.73 3.06
CA GLY A 234 16.13 3.92 1.78
C GLY A 234 16.17 2.61 0.99
N PHE A 235 16.52 2.71 -0.27
CA PHE A 235 16.74 1.55 -1.11
C PHE A 235 17.95 1.76 -2.05
N LYS A 236 18.55 0.65 -2.46
CA LYS A 236 19.69 0.65 -3.39
C LYS A 236 19.23 0.99 -4.81
N PRO A 237 20.15 1.48 -5.66
CA PRO A 237 19.92 1.62 -7.09
C PRO A 237 19.56 0.31 -7.78
#